data_6644da28c40f561cf306fcbf92e424aa
#
_entry.id   6644da28c40f561cf306fcbf92e424aa
#
_cell.length_a   1.000
_cell.length_b   1.000
_cell.length_c   1.000
_cell.angle_alpha   90.00
_cell.angle_beta   90.00
_cell.angle_gamma   90.00
#
_symmetry.space_group_name_H-M   'P 1'
#
loop_
_entity.id
_entity.type
_entity.pdbx_description
1 polymer ?
#
loop_
_entity_poly.entity_id
_entity_poly.type
_entity_poly.pdbx_seq_one_letter_code
_entity_poly.pdbx_strand_id
1 'polypeptide(L)'
;MRPNRQRRRLKGKSDPLDAYQAAESVLAGRGTATPKARDGAVESLRVLRAEKSTAMRARVAVMTQVKSILVSAPESQRAKYRGLGSTAMMAALEKTRPAGSMSDPSNATAIVLKRLAVRYRQLQQELALIDTELDAIITIHAPLLRDLHAVGTDVASQLLVTVGDNPERIGTEAQFAALVGVAPIPASSGKTTRHRLSRGGDRQANKAIHHVALVRMMSDTRTKTYVARRRQEGKNTKEIMRCLKRYIAREIYGQLLHPQPAPAAGELRALRKAQNITLQAAADALHVWPATLSRLERGLTRDDVLYQRYAGWLNAH
;
A
#
# COMPACT_ATOMS: atom_id res chain seq x y z
N MET A 1 -14.94 14.17 14.87
CA MET A 1 -15.27 15.52 15.44
C MET A 1 -13.99 16.17 15.95
N ARG A 2 -13.76 17.48 15.74
CA ARG A 2 -12.60 18.17 16.33
C ARG A 2 -12.99 18.72 17.69
N PRO A 3 -12.26 18.39 18.77
CA PRO A 3 -12.58 18.90 20.10
C PRO A 3 -12.47 20.41 20.16
N ASN A 4 -13.36 21.05 20.94
CA ASN A 4 -13.31 22.48 21.19
C ASN A 4 -12.08 22.81 22.06
N ARG A 5 -11.02 23.35 21.43
CA ARG A 5 -9.76 23.65 22.10
C ARG A 5 -9.89 24.67 23.23
N GLN A 6 -10.81 25.61 23.10
CA GLN A 6 -11.01 26.66 24.08
C GLN A 6 -11.65 26.10 25.38
N ARG A 7 -12.69 25.25 25.25
CA ARG A 7 -13.29 24.56 26.40
C ARG A 7 -12.30 23.61 27.08
N ARG A 8 -11.45 22.90 26.30
CA ARG A 8 -10.42 22.03 26.88
C ARG A 8 -9.31 22.79 27.62
N ARG A 9 -8.99 24.02 27.20
CA ARG A 9 -8.04 24.89 27.94
C ARG A 9 -8.61 25.32 29.29
N LEU A 10 -9.91 25.58 29.37
CA LEU A 10 -10.57 26.08 30.59
C LEU A 10 -10.97 24.95 31.54
N LYS A 11 -11.44 23.82 31.05
CA LYS A 11 -12.04 22.74 31.87
C LYS A 11 -11.24 21.43 31.85
N GLY A 12 -10.08 21.39 31.19
CA GLY A 12 -9.29 20.17 31.01
C GLY A 12 -9.94 19.18 30.04
N LYS A 13 -9.47 17.93 30.06
CA LYS A 13 -10.03 16.80 29.31
C LYS A 13 -10.78 15.88 30.29
N SER A 14 -12.06 15.66 30.03
CA SER A 14 -12.86 14.70 30.80
C SER A 14 -13.90 14.04 29.89
N ASP A 15 -14.26 12.80 30.18
CA ASP A 15 -15.27 12.05 29.41
C ASP A 15 -16.64 12.74 29.37
N PRO A 16 -17.15 13.33 30.46
CA PRO A 16 -18.37 14.12 30.41
C PRO A 16 -18.30 15.30 29.44
N LEU A 17 -17.18 16.02 29.42
CA LEU A 17 -16.99 17.14 28.49
C LEU A 17 -17.00 16.68 27.02
N ASP A 18 -16.37 15.57 26.73
CA ASP A 18 -16.33 15.00 25.37
C ASP A 18 -17.73 14.47 24.97
N ALA A 19 -18.51 13.86 25.90
CA ALA A 19 -19.88 13.43 25.68
C ALA A 19 -20.82 14.61 25.39
N TYR A 20 -20.79 15.68 26.21
CA TYR A 20 -21.57 16.89 25.96
C TYR A 20 -21.24 17.55 24.62
N GLN A 21 -19.96 17.62 24.25
CA GLN A 21 -19.58 18.16 22.95
C GLN A 21 -20.07 17.29 21.78
N ALA A 22 -20.12 15.98 21.96
CA ALA A 22 -20.70 15.06 20.98
C ALA A 22 -22.20 15.31 20.81
N ALA A 23 -22.95 15.37 21.92
CA ALA A 23 -24.39 15.66 21.94
C ALA A 23 -24.70 17.02 21.29
N GLU A 24 -24.02 18.10 21.73
CA GLU A 24 -24.16 19.45 21.13
C GLU A 24 -23.93 19.45 19.64
N SER A 25 -22.99 18.64 19.13
CA SER A 25 -22.68 18.56 17.72
C SER A 25 -23.78 17.86 16.92
N VAL A 26 -24.42 16.85 17.49
CA VAL A 26 -25.58 16.17 16.87
C VAL A 26 -26.79 17.10 16.88
N LEU A 27 -27.12 17.74 18.00
CA LEU A 27 -28.20 18.69 18.10
C LEU A 27 -28.04 19.89 17.16
N ALA A 28 -26.83 20.34 16.95
CA ALA A 28 -26.51 21.40 15.98
C ALA A 28 -26.48 20.93 14.52
N GLY A 29 -26.91 19.71 14.18
CA GLY A 29 -26.90 19.17 12.84
C GLY A 29 -25.51 18.97 12.21
N ARG A 30 -24.45 19.01 13.03
CA ARG A 30 -23.06 18.86 12.55
C ARG A 30 -22.58 17.40 12.52
N GLY A 31 -23.33 16.50 13.13
CA GLY A 31 -23.01 15.07 13.23
C GLY A 31 -23.76 14.22 12.19
N THR A 32 -23.73 14.62 10.92
CA THR A 32 -24.48 13.97 9.83
C THR A 32 -23.74 12.84 9.14
N ALA A 33 -22.48 12.58 9.50
CA ALA A 33 -21.68 11.55 8.83
C ALA A 33 -22.14 10.14 9.24
N THR A 34 -22.50 9.32 8.29
CA THR A 34 -22.76 7.88 8.48
C THR A 34 -21.46 7.18 8.90
N PRO A 35 -21.45 6.48 10.06
CA PRO A 35 -20.27 5.73 10.49
C PRO A 35 -20.00 4.54 9.57
N LYS A 36 -18.81 3.96 9.68
CA LYS A 36 -18.50 2.69 9.02
C LYS A 36 -19.32 1.57 9.63
N ALA A 37 -19.95 0.76 8.81
CA ALA A 37 -20.41 -0.57 9.20
C ALA A 37 -19.21 -1.48 9.54
N ARG A 38 -19.41 -2.41 10.46
CA ARG A 38 -18.38 -3.35 10.94
C ARG A 38 -18.94 -4.76 11.08
N ASP A 39 -19.73 -5.16 10.12
CA ASP A 39 -20.50 -6.41 10.11
C ASP A 39 -20.25 -7.26 8.85
N GLY A 40 -19.37 -6.79 7.96
CA GLY A 40 -19.06 -7.45 6.70
C GLY A 40 -17.60 -7.92 6.56
N ALA A 41 -17.24 -8.27 5.34
CA ALA A 41 -15.92 -8.79 4.98
C ALA A 41 -14.78 -7.79 5.25
N VAL A 42 -15.08 -6.50 5.22
CA VAL A 42 -14.06 -5.47 5.49
C VAL A 42 -13.64 -5.46 6.96
N GLU A 43 -14.53 -5.84 7.88
CA GLU A 43 -14.14 -6.00 9.29
C GLU A 43 -13.17 -7.19 9.45
N SER A 44 -13.37 -8.30 8.72
CA SER A 44 -12.41 -9.41 8.67
C SER A 44 -11.05 -8.95 8.17
N LEU A 45 -10.99 -8.15 7.09
CA LEU A 45 -9.75 -7.53 6.61
C LEU A 45 -9.09 -6.67 7.70
N ARG A 46 -9.86 -5.92 8.48
CA ARG A 46 -9.33 -5.07 9.56
C ARG A 46 -8.65 -5.89 10.65
N VAL A 47 -9.25 -7.00 11.05
CA VAL A 47 -8.69 -7.90 12.07
C VAL A 47 -7.41 -8.56 11.59
N LEU A 48 -7.40 -9.15 10.39
CA LEU A 48 -6.22 -9.75 9.77
C LEU A 48 -5.07 -8.73 9.59
N ARG A 49 -5.39 -7.50 9.21
CA ARG A 49 -4.38 -6.44 9.12
C ARG A 49 -3.81 -6.03 10.46
N ALA A 50 -4.59 -6.07 11.54
CA ALA A 50 -4.10 -5.80 12.89
C ALA A 50 -3.10 -6.87 13.32
N GLU A 51 -3.39 -8.14 13.07
CA GLU A 51 -2.50 -9.28 13.29
C GLU A 51 -1.23 -9.14 12.44
N LYS A 52 -1.34 -8.94 11.14
CA LYS A 52 -0.21 -8.70 10.23
C LYS A 52 0.71 -7.59 10.73
N SER A 53 0.13 -6.47 11.20
CA SER A 53 0.91 -5.36 11.75
C SER A 53 1.71 -5.77 12.99
N THR A 54 1.16 -6.63 13.83
CA THR A 54 1.84 -7.15 15.03
C THR A 54 2.94 -8.13 14.67
N ALA A 55 2.68 -9.10 13.79
CA ALA A 55 3.66 -10.05 13.29
C ALA A 55 4.83 -9.34 12.58
N MET A 56 4.55 -8.33 11.76
CA MET A 56 5.58 -7.50 11.12
C MET A 56 6.48 -6.80 12.13
N ARG A 57 5.92 -6.19 13.18
CA ARG A 57 6.70 -5.53 14.24
C ARG A 57 7.55 -6.55 15.02
N ALA A 58 6.97 -7.69 15.35
CA ALA A 58 7.68 -8.78 16.02
C ALA A 58 8.86 -9.28 15.18
N ARG A 59 8.66 -9.47 13.87
CA ARG A 59 9.72 -9.89 12.95
C ARG A 59 10.87 -8.88 12.88
N VAL A 60 10.55 -7.59 12.82
CA VAL A 60 11.56 -6.51 12.84
C VAL A 60 12.31 -6.50 14.17
N ALA A 61 11.61 -6.65 15.29
CA ALA A 61 12.23 -6.70 16.61
C ALA A 61 13.22 -7.88 16.75
N VAL A 62 12.81 -9.07 16.29
CA VAL A 62 13.70 -10.26 16.26
C VAL A 62 14.95 -10.00 15.42
N MET A 63 14.79 -9.43 14.22
CA MET A 63 15.94 -9.10 13.36
C MET A 63 16.89 -8.10 14.03
N THR A 64 16.33 -7.06 14.66
CA THR A 64 17.13 -6.06 15.38
C THR A 64 17.88 -6.69 16.55
N GLN A 65 17.24 -7.57 17.32
CA GLN A 65 17.84 -8.28 18.43
C GLN A 65 18.98 -9.19 17.95
N VAL A 66 18.79 -9.95 16.87
CA VAL A 66 19.87 -10.78 16.28
C VAL A 66 21.08 -9.93 15.91
N LYS A 67 20.85 -8.81 15.21
CA LYS A 67 21.94 -7.89 14.84
C LYS A 67 22.66 -7.32 16.07
N SER A 68 21.93 -6.94 17.11
CA SER A 68 22.49 -6.42 18.35
C SER A 68 23.36 -7.46 19.05
N ILE A 69 22.87 -8.71 19.17
CA ILE A 69 23.65 -9.81 19.79
C ILE A 69 24.93 -10.09 18.99
N LEU A 70 24.84 -10.11 17.64
CA LEU A 70 26.00 -10.34 16.80
C LEU A 70 27.07 -9.24 16.93
N VAL A 71 26.70 -8.01 17.22
CA VAL A 71 27.67 -6.92 17.46
C VAL A 71 28.58 -7.21 18.66
N SER A 72 28.03 -7.77 19.74
CA SER A 72 28.77 -8.10 20.96
C SER A 72 29.30 -9.53 20.99
N ALA A 73 29.00 -10.36 20.00
CA ALA A 73 29.43 -11.76 19.93
C ALA A 73 30.91 -11.88 19.65
N PRO A 74 31.57 -13.00 20.06
CA PRO A 74 32.96 -13.29 19.72
C PRO A 74 33.23 -13.23 18.22
N GLU A 75 34.42 -12.80 17.82
CA GLU A 75 34.79 -12.64 16.40
C GLU A 75 34.62 -13.95 15.60
N SER A 76 34.94 -15.09 16.20
CA SER A 76 34.73 -16.40 15.58
C SER A 76 33.27 -16.70 15.19
N GLN A 77 32.34 -16.11 15.91
CA GLN A 77 30.89 -16.17 15.55
C GLN A 77 30.51 -15.10 14.54
N ARG A 78 30.91 -13.83 14.74
CA ARG A 78 30.61 -12.73 13.83
C ARG A 78 31.11 -13.00 12.41
N ALA A 79 32.33 -13.52 12.28
CA ALA A 79 32.94 -13.80 10.99
C ALA A 79 32.11 -14.73 10.10
N LYS A 80 31.38 -15.70 10.72
CA LYS A 80 30.51 -16.64 9.98
C LYS A 80 29.34 -15.98 9.27
N TYR A 81 28.86 -14.83 9.76
CA TYR A 81 27.68 -14.14 9.25
C TYR A 81 28.02 -12.82 8.56
N ARG A 82 29.29 -12.42 8.56
CA ARG A 82 29.79 -11.21 7.89
C ARG A 82 29.51 -11.31 6.39
N GLY A 83 28.93 -10.25 5.83
CA GLY A 83 28.60 -10.19 4.39
C GLY A 83 27.33 -10.91 3.99
N LEU A 84 26.66 -11.64 4.88
CA LEU A 84 25.38 -12.26 4.57
C LEU A 84 24.25 -11.23 4.62
N GLY A 85 23.38 -11.27 3.60
CA GLY A 85 22.09 -10.56 3.65
C GLY A 85 21.20 -11.09 4.76
N SER A 86 20.26 -10.29 5.25
CA SER A 86 19.42 -10.62 6.42
C SER A 86 18.73 -11.98 6.32
N THR A 87 18.18 -12.34 5.15
CA THR A 87 17.51 -13.63 4.94
C THR A 87 18.48 -14.80 5.00
N ALA A 88 19.64 -14.69 4.33
CA ALA A 88 20.68 -15.72 4.35
C ALA A 88 21.26 -15.91 5.75
N MET A 89 21.47 -14.82 6.49
CA MET A 89 21.93 -14.85 7.87
C MET A 89 20.96 -15.62 8.77
N MET A 90 19.65 -15.33 8.69
CA MET A 90 18.65 -16.04 9.49
C MET A 90 18.58 -17.53 9.14
N ALA A 91 18.64 -17.88 7.87
CA ALA A 91 18.68 -19.29 7.45
C ALA A 91 19.95 -20.02 7.93
N ALA A 92 21.10 -19.34 7.94
CA ALA A 92 22.34 -19.89 8.46
C ALA A 92 22.28 -20.10 10.00
N LEU A 93 21.75 -19.12 10.73
CA LEU A 93 21.57 -19.21 12.19
C LEU A 93 20.63 -20.35 12.59
N GLU A 94 19.54 -20.57 11.85
CA GLU A 94 18.58 -21.65 12.10
C GLU A 94 19.24 -23.03 11.97
N LYS A 95 20.13 -23.20 11.01
CA LYS A 95 20.84 -24.46 10.74
C LYS A 95 21.94 -24.77 11.75
N THR A 96 22.31 -23.83 12.61
CA THR A 96 23.37 -24.07 13.61
C THR A 96 23.01 -25.21 14.57
N ARG A 97 24.02 -25.91 15.03
CA ARG A 97 23.92 -27.01 16.04
C ARG A 97 24.81 -26.66 17.23
N PRO A 98 24.38 -25.71 18.08
CA PRO A 98 25.15 -25.37 19.27
C PRO A 98 25.27 -26.61 20.16
N ALA A 99 26.47 -26.87 20.68
CA ALA A 99 26.75 -27.94 21.61
C ALA A 99 27.70 -27.42 22.69
N GLY A 100 27.39 -27.73 23.95
CA GLY A 100 28.15 -27.30 25.10
C GLY A 100 27.27 -26.83 26.25
N SER A 101 27.92 -26.34 27.32
CA SER A 101 27.22 -25.84 28.50
C SER A 101 26.57 -24.48 28.25
N MET A 102 25.45 -24.24 28.89
CA MET A 102 24.79 -22.90 28.92
C MET A 102 25.58 -21.88 29.73
N SER A 103 26.50 -22.31 30.58
CA SER A 103 27.43 -21.43 31.32
C SER A 103 28.57 -20.89 30.44
N ASP A 104 28.78 -21.48 29.25
CA ASP A 104 29.67 -20.90 28.24
C ASP A 104 28.96 -19.79 27.47
N PRO A 105 29.41 -18.53 27.58
CA PRO A 105 28.77 -17.39 26.90
C PRO A 105 28.71 -17.55 25.37
N SER A 106 29.70 -18.21 24.77
CA SER A 106 29.73 -18.44 23.33
C SER A 106 28.62 -19.42 22.91
N ASN A 107 28.49 -20.53 23.65
CA ASN A 107 27.41 -21.48 23.35
C ASN A 107 26.02 -20.94 23.67
N ALA A 108 25.85 -20.21 24.75
CA ALA A 108 24.61 -19.53 25.10
C ALA A 108 24.19 -18.55 23.99
N THR A 109 25.13 -17.75 23.46
CA THR A 109 24.91 -16.84 22.36
C THR A 109 24.42 -17.59 21.09
N ALA A 110 25.08 -18.69 20.75
CA ALA A 110 24.69 -19.49 19.58
C ALA A 110 23.29 -20.09 19.73
N ILE A 111 22.92 -20.57 20.92
CA ILE A 111 21.60 -21.11 21.23
C ILE A 111 20.51 -20.01 21.06
N VAL A 112 20.76 -18.83 21.65
CA VAL A 112 19.80 -17.70 21.56
C VAL A 112 19.63 -17.24 20.13
N LEU A 113 20.72 -17.08 19.37
CA LEU A 113 20.64 -16.70 17.96
C LEU A 113 19.84 -17.72 17.12
N LYS A 114 20.01 -19.02 17.35
CA LYS A 114 19.22 -20.06 16.71
C LYS A 114 17.73 -19.94 17.05
N ARG A 115 17.38 -19.78 18.34
CA ARG A 115 15.98 -19.61 18.77
C ARG A 115 15.33 -18.41 18.12
N LEU A 116 16.05 -17.28 18.03
CA LEU A 116 15.56 -16.08 17.35
C LEU A 116 15.38 -16.31 15.86
N ALA A 117 16.26 -17.06 15.20
CA ALA A 117 16.12 -17.41 13.79
C ALA A 117 14.91 -18.29 13.53
N VAL A 118 14.66 -19.30 14.38
CA VAL A 118 13.44 -20.12 14.31
C VAL A 118 12.18 -19.27 14.47
N ARG A 119 12.16 -18.38 15.47
CA ARG A 119 11.04 -17.44 15.67
C ARG A 119 10.83 -16.52 14.45
N TYR A 120 11.91 -16.04 13.85
CA TYR A 120 11.82 -15.23 12.63
C TYR A 120 11.15 -16.00 11.49
N ARG A 121 11.51 -17.26 11.28
CA ARG A 121 10.89 -18.13 10.27
C ARG A 121 9.41 -18.35 10.55
N GLN A 122 9.03 -18.62 11.81
CA GLN A 122 7.63 -18.78 12.20
C GLN A 122 6.81 -17.53 11.88
N LEU A 123 7.34 -16.34 12.22
CA LEU A 123 6.68 -15.06 11.86
C LEU A 123 6.59 -14.83 10.35
N GLN A 124 7.56 -15.31 9.56
CA GLN A 124 7.45 -15.26 8.10
C GLN A 124 6.33 -16.16 7.57
N GLN A 125 6.17 -17.36 8.13
CA GLN A 125 5.10 -18.29 7.76
C GLN A 125 3.72 -17.71 8.13
N GLU A 126 3.59 -17.16 9.34
CA GLU A 126 2.38 -16.47 9.80
C GLU A 126 2.00 -15.32 8.84
N LEU A 127 2.95 -14.47 8.48
CA LEU A 127 2.73 -13.38 7.53
C LEU A 127 2.30 -13.86 6.14
N ALA A 128 2.85 -14.98 5.67
CA ALA A 128 2.46 -15.57 4.38
C ALA A 128 1.02 -16.12 4.40
N LEU A 129 0.61 -16.73 5.50
CA LEU A 129 -0.77 -17.20 5.70
C LEU A 129 -1.74 -16.01 5.71
N ILE A 130 -1.47 -14.98 6.50
CA ILE A 130 -2.30 -13.78 6.56
C ILE A 130 -2.39 -13.11 5.18
N ASP A 131 -1.30 -13.09 4.39
CA ASP A 131 -1.31 -12.53 3.04
C ASP A 131 -2.23 -13.33 2.11
N THR A 132 -2.26 -14.66 2.23
CA THR A 132 -3.16 -15.53 1.46
C THR A 132 -4.62 -15.29 1.85
N GLU A 133 -4.92 -15.16 3.14
CA GLU A 133 -6.27 -14.91 3.64
C GLU A 133 -6.79 -13.53 3.21
N LEU A 134 -5.95 -12.49 3.34
CA LEU A 134 -6.27 -11.14 2.83
C LEU A 134 -6.56 -11.17 1.33
N ASP A 135 -5.74 -11.90 0.58
CA ASP A 135 -5.88 -12.00 -0.88
C ASP A 135 -7.18 -12.69 -1.29
N ALA A 136 -7.56 -13.75 -0.58
CA ALA A 136 -8.81 -14.47 -0.82
C ALA A 136 -10.03 -13.56 -0.63
N ILE A 137 -10.08 -12.79 0.46
CA ILE A 137 -11.18 -11.86 0.74
C ILE A 137 -11.25 -10.77 -0.33
N ILE A 138 -10.10 -10.17 -0.72
CA ILE A 138 -10.06 -9.11 -1.73
C ILE A 138 -10.50 -9.64 -3.10
N THR A 139 -10.10 -10.86 -3.45
CA THR A 139 -10.47 -11.48 -4.72
C THR A 139 -11.98 -11.66 -4.86
N ILE A 140 -12.66 -11.93 -3.75
CA ILE A 140 -14.13 -12.08 -3.75
C ILE A 140 -14.83 -10.72 -3.74
N HIS A 141 -14.40 -9.78 -2.89
CA HIS A 141 -15.15 -8.56 -2.59
C HIS A 141 -14.73 -7.33 -3.39
N ALA A 142 -13.50 -7.29 -3.90
CA ALA A 142 -12.99 -6.16 -4.67
C ALA A 142 -11.91 -6.57 -5.69
N PRO A 143 -12.17 -7.56 -6.57
CA PRO A 143 -11.17 -8.09 -7.50
C PRO A 143 -10.59 -6.99 -8.40
N LEU A 144 -11.44 -6.10 -8.89
CA LEU A 144 -11.07 -5.07 -9.86
C LEU A 144 -10.19 -3.95 -9.25
N LEU A 145 -10.14 -3.83 -7.92
CA LEU A 145 -9.24 -2.87 -7.27
C LEU A 145 -7.77 -3.25 -7.49
N ARG A 146 -7.48 -4.53 -7.62
CA ARG A 146 -6.13 -5.07 -7.89
C ARG A 146 -5.66 -4.88 -9.33
N ASP A 147 -6.58 -4.60 -10.25
CA ASP A 147 -6.26 -4.29 -11.65
C ASP A 147 -5.56 -2.93 -11.78
N LEU A 148 -5.70 -2.08 -10.77
CA LEU A 148 -5.01 -0.79 -10.76
C LEU A 148 -3.51 -1.00 -10.56
N HIS A 149 -2.70 -0.38 -11.42
CA HIS A 149 -1.24 -0.47 -11.33
C HIS A 149 -0.71 -0.08 -9.95
N ALA A 150 0.14 -0.93 -9.38
CA ALA A 150 0.72 -0.80 -8.04
C ALA A 150 -0.28 -0.93 -6.86
N VAL A 151 -1.49 -1.45 -7.09
CA VAL A 151 -2.45 -1.77 -6.04
C VAL A 151 -2.42 -3.28 -5.80
N GLY A 152 -1.54 -3.72 -4.90
CA GLY A 152 -1.48 -5.11 -4.41
C GLY A 152 -2.37 -5.33 -3.19
N THR A 153 -2.33 -6.55 -2.64
CA THR A 153 -3.13 -7.00 -1.49
C THR A 153 -3.05 -6.06 -0.28
N ASP A 154 -1.86 -5.58 0.09
CA ASP A 154 -1.68 -4.64 1.21
C ASP A 154 -2.38 -3.29 0.99
N VAL A 155 -2.27 -2.74 -0.21
CA VAL A 155 -2.89 -1.46 -0.55
C VAL A 155 -4.40 -1.62 -0.64
N ALA A 156 -4.89 -2.63 -1.34
CA ALA A 156 -6.31 -2.91 -1.52
C ALA A 156 -7.00 -3.14 -0.17
N SER A 157 -6.46 -4.04 0.68
CA SER A 157 -7.01 -4.30 2.01
C SER A 157 -7.03 -3.04 2.89
N GLN A 158 -5.98 -2.20 2.85
CA GLN A 158 -5.97 -0.94 3.61
C GLN A 158 -7.05 0.03 3.13
N LEU A 159 -7.22 0.17 1.83
CA LEU A 159 -8.21 1.09 1.26
C LEU A 159 -9.64 0.62 1.59
N LEU A 160 -9.92 -0.67 1.47
CA LEU A 160 -11.21 -1.26 1.87
C LEU A 160 -11.49 -1.02 3.35
N VAL A 161 -10.54 -1.29 4.24
CA VAL A 161 -10.69 -1.01 5.69
C VAL A 161 -10.94 0.48 5.97
N THR A 162 -10.34 1.37 5.18
CA THR A 162 -10.55 2.82 5.33
C THR A 162 -11.95 3.22 4.89
N VAL A 163 -12.47 2.62 3.83
CA VAL A 163 -13.81 2.87 3.28
C VAL A 163 -14.90 2.25 4.18
N GLY A 164 -14.75 1.01 4.61
CA GLY A 164 -15.74 0.24 5.37
C GLY A 164 -16.64 -0.62 4.49
N ASP A 165 -17.50 -1.39 5.12
CA ASP A 165 -18.47 -2.28 4.45
C ASP A 165 -19.61 -1.52 3.74
N ASN A 166 -19.78 -0.22 4.04
CA ASN A 166 -20.78 0.67 3.46
C ASN A 166 -20.12 1.82 2.66
N PRO A 167 -19.53 1.54 1.47
CA PRO A 167 -18.78 2.51 0.68
C PRO A 167 -19.63 3.68 0.17
N GLU A 168 -20.94 3.48 -0.01
CA GLU A 168 -21.91 4.48 -0.49
C GLU A 168 -22.03 5.69 0.45
N ARG A 169 -21.62 5.56 1.73
CA ARG A 169 -21.53 6.70 2.67
C ARG A 169 -20.54 7.78 2.21
N ILE A 170 -19.67 7.45 1.27
CA ILE A 170 -18.69 8.38 0.69
C ILE A 170 -19.26 8.87 -0.64
N GLY A 171 -20.17 9.85 -0.56
CA GLY A 171 -20.94 10.31 -1.71
C GLY A 171 -20.14 11.05 -2.79
N THR A 172 -18.91 11.51 -2.50
CA THR A 172 -18.10 12.27 -3.45
C THR A 172 -16.62 11.93 -3.40
N GLU A 173 -15.94 12.10 -4.54
CA GLU A 173 -14.50 11.98 -4.65
C GLU A 173 -13.74 12.93 -3.70
N ALA A 174 -14.28 14.11 -3.44
CA ALA A 174 -13.71 15.08 -2.51
C ALA A 174 -13.75 14.58 -1.06
N GLN A 175 -14.85 13.92 -0.67
CA GLN A 175 -14.96 13.27 0.64
C GLN A 175 -13.97 12.12 0.78
N PHE A 176 -13.81 11.29 -0.27
CA PHE A 176 -12.79 10.24 -0.28
C PHE A 176 -11.38 10.82 -0.15
N ALA A 177 -11.06 11.87 -0.91
CA ALA A 177 -9.75 12.53 -0.81
C ALA A 177 -9.47 13.10 0.58
N ALA A 178 -10.49 13.64 1.25
CA ALA A 178 -10.39 14.10 2.63
C ALA A 178 -10.18 12.93 3.60
N LEU A 179 -10.94 11.83 3.42
CA LEU A 179 -10.84 10.62 4.21
C LEU A 179 -9.43 10.00 4.16
N VAL A 180 -8.83 9.90 2.98
CA VAL A 180 -7.48 9.35 2.78
C VAL A 180 -6.36 10.40 2.95
N GLY A 181 -6.70 11.63 3.35
CA GLY A 181 -5.74 12.68 3.67
C GLY A 181 -4.96 13.24 2.48
N VAL A 182 -5.54 13.22 1.27
CA VAL A 182 -4.93 13.78 0.04
C VAL A 182 -5.67 14.98 -0.52
N ALA A 183 -6.69 15.47 0.17
CA ALA A 183 -7.39 16.68 -0.23
C ALA A 183 -6.43 17.87 -0.26
N PRO A 184 -6.44 18.71 -1.30
CA PRO A 184 -5.64 19.92 -1.35
C PRO A 184 -6.16 20.95 -0.34
N ILE A 185 -5.26 21.45 0.51
CA ILE A 185 -5.60 22.53 1.46
C ILE A 185 -4.99 23.82 0.91
N PRO A 186 -5.80 24.83 0.55
CA PRO A 186 -5.27 26.10 0.09
C PRO A 186 -4.32 26.73 1.11
N ALA A 187 -3.23 27.28 0.63
CA ALA A 187 -2.24 28.01 1.40
C ALA A 187 -1.74 29.20 0.57
N SER A 188 -2.70 29.90 -0.04
CA SER A 188 -2.46 31.04 -0.92
C SER A 188 -2.33 32.32 -0.11
N SER A 189 -1.48 33.23 -0.58
CA SER A 189 -1.27 34.55 -0.03
C SER A 189 -0.94 35.49 -1.17
N GLY A 190 -1.73 36.56 -1.37
CA GLY A 190 -1.56 37.51 -2.45
C GLY A 190 -1.54 36.82 -3.83
N LYS A 191 -0.51 37.09 -4.63
CA LYS A 191 -0.32 36.57 -5.98
C LYS A 191 0.10 35.08 -6.04
N THR A 192 0.36 34.43 -4.90
CA THR A 192 0.87 33.05 -4.87
C THR A 192 -0.23 32.06 -4.53
N THR A 193 -0.57 31.17 -5.47
CA THR A 193 -1.51 30.06 -5.24
C THR A 193 -0.73 28.79 -4.93
N ARG A 194 -0.79 28.33 -3.69
CA ARG A 194 -0.16 27.10 -3.23
C ARG A 194 -1.12 26.23 -2.40
N HIS A 195 -0.78 24.97 -2.26
CA HIS A 195 -1.51 24.04 -1.43
C HIS A 195 -0.56 23.40 -0.40
N ARG A 196 -1.02 23.26 0.82
CA ARG A 196 -0.29 22.57 1.89
C ARG A 196 -0.78 21.13 2.06
N LEU A 197 0.02 20.33 2.77
CA LEU A 197 -0.31 18.96 3.12
C LEU A 197 -1.53 18.93 4.05
N SER A 198 -2.53 18.07 3.71
CA SER A 198 -3.57 17.70 4.66
C SER A 198 -2.97 16.82 5.76
N ARG A 199 -3.16 17.20 7.02
CA ARG A 199 -2.80 16.40 8.19
C ARG A 199 -3.99 15.62 8.77
N GLY A 200 -5.16 15.76 8.16
CA GLY A 200 -6.37 15.00 8.49
C GLY A 200 -6.44 13.70 7.70
N GLY A 201 -7.49 12.93 7.96
CA GLY A 201 -7.76 11.67 7.28
C GLY A 201 -6.98 10.47 7.86
N ASP A 202 -7.19 9.32 7.23
CA ASP A 202 -6.55 8.06 7.61
C ASP A 202 -5.09 8.03 7.18
N ARG A 203 -4.18 7.95 8.15
CA ARG A 203 -2.73 7.91 7.90
C ARG A 203 -2.30 6.65 7.18
N GLN A 204 -2.95 5.51 7.42
CA GLN A 204 -2.61 4.24 6.79
C GLN A 204 -3.03 4.23 5.32
N ALA A 205 -4.23 4.75 5.02
CA ALA A 205 -4.67 4.96 3.65
C ALA A 205 -3.77 5.96 2.91
N ASN A 206 -3.37 7.06 3.57
CA ASN A 206 -2.42 8.02 3.01
C ASN A 206 -1.07 7.38 2.67
N LYS A 207 -0.56 6.50 3.56
CA LYS A 207 0.66 5.71 3.34
C LYS A 207 0.49 4.75 2.16
N ALA A 208 -0.64 4.06 2.06
CA ALA A 208 -0.95 3.15 0.96
C ALA A 208 -0.93 3.88 -0.40
N ILE A 209 -1.64 5.02 -0.52
CA ILE A 209 -1.64 5.85 -1.73
C ILE A 209 -0.24 6.42 -2.03
N HIS A 210 0.53 6.76 -1.01
CA HIS A 210 1.91 7.22 -1.18
C HIS A 210 2.80 6.12 -1.76
N HIS A 211 2.64 4.89 -1.30
CA HIS A 211 3.35 3.73 -1.85
C HIS A 211 3.01 3.50 -3.32
N VAL A 212 1.74 3.53 -3.68
CA VAL A 212 1.29 3.45 -5.08
C VAL A 212 1.97 4.54 -5.93
N ALA A 213 1.98 5.78 -5.46
CA ALA A 213 2.62 6.88 -6.18
C ALA A 213 4.12 6.65 -6.37
N LEU A 214 4.85 6.18 -5.35
CA LEU A 214 6.27 5.86 -5.46
C LEU A 214 6.53 4.76 -6.50
N VAL A 215 5.77 3.66 -6.44
CA VAL A 215 5.94 2.54 -7.39
C VAL A 215 5.63 3.02 -8.81
N ARG A 216 4.56 3.79 -9.02
CA ARG A 216 4.22 4.33 -10.34
C ARG A 216 5.29 5.29 -10.88
N MET A 217 5.88 6.12 -10.04
CA MET A 217 7.01 6.98 -10.44
C MET A 217 8.22 6.19 -10.93
N MET A 218 8.39 4.95 -10.45
CA MET A 218 9.51 4.08 -10.83
C MET A 218 9.20 3.19 -12.04
N SER A 219 7.95 2.75 -12.22
CA SER A 219 7.60 1.70 -13.17
C SER A 219 6.59 2.13 -14.25
N ASP A 220 5.76 3.16 -14.01
CA ASP A 220 4.71 3.57 -14.95
C ASP A 220 5.16 4.70 -15.87
N THR A 221 5.13 4.47 -17.17
CA THR A 221 5.56 5.43 -18.19
C THR A 221 4.72 6.71 -18.19
N ARG A 222 3.38 6.61 -18.02
CA ARG A 222 2.50 7.79 -17.92
C ARG A 222 2.90 8.68 -16.76
N THR A 223 3.13 8.06 -15.60
CA THR A 223 3.53 8.79 -14.39
C THR A 223 4.91 9.42 -14.56
N LYS A 224 5.87 8.73 -15.19
CA LYS A 224 7.20 9.30 -15.48
C LYS A 224 7.11 10.53 -16.38
N THR A 225 6.34 10.46 -17.45
CA THR A 225 6.10 11.59 -18.37
C THR A 225 5.45 12.76 -17.64
N TYR A 226 4.43 12.49 -16.82
CA TYR A 226 3.81 13.52 -15.98
C TYR A 226 4.81 14.19 -15.04
N VAL A 227 5.64 13.40 -14.35
CA VAL A 227 6.66 13.90 -13.41
C VAL A 227 7.68 14.79 -14.13
N ALA A 228 8.17 14.35 -15.29
CA ALA A 228 9.12 15.13 -16.10
C ALA A 228 8.53 16.50 -16.49
N ARG A 229 7.30 16.52 -17.03
CA ARG A 229 6.60 17.76 -17.37
C ARG A 229 6.46 18.69 -16.17
N ARG A 230 6.02 18.15 -15.01
CA ARG A 230 5.80 18.98 -13.80
C ARG A 230 7.09 19.53 -13.22
N ARG A 231 8.23 18.84 -13.41
CA ARG A 231 9.56 19.37 -13.05
C ARG A 231 9.97 20.52 -13.96
N GLN A 232 9.71 20.43 -15.26
CA GLN A 232 9.94 21.53 -16.21
C GLN A 232 9.10 22.76 -15.87
N GLU A 233 7.90 22.58 -15.33
CA GLU A 233 7.05 23.66 -14.80
C GLU A 233 7.54 24.21 -13.43
N GLY A 234 8.72 23.83 -12.95
CA GLY A 234 9.31 24.32 -11.71
C GLY A 234 8.74 23.73 -10.41
N LYS A 235 7.92 22.65 -10.48
CA LYS A 235 7.38 22.02 -9.27
C LYS A 235 8.40 21.09 -8.61
N ASN A 236 8.49 21.18 -7.29
CA ASN A 236 9.34 20.28 -6.52
C ASN A 236 8.69 18.89 -6.34
N THR A 237 9.51 17.89 -5.98
CA THR A 237 9.06 16.49 -5.84
C THR A 237 7.91 16.32 -4.83
N LYS A 238 7.87 17.12 -3.75
CA LYS A 238 6.78 17.04 -2.75
C LYS A 238 5.45 17.57 -3.32
N GLU A 239 5.50 18.58 -4.17
CA GLU A 239 4.30 19.09 -4.86
C GLU A 239 3.78 18.11 -5.90
N ILE A 240 4.68 17.55 -6.70
CA ILE A 240 4.34 16.53 -7.69
C ILE A 240 3.72 15.30 -7.01
N MET A 241 4.30 14.84 -5.91
CA MET A 241 3.76 13.73 -5.12
C MET A 241 2.35 14.01 -4.59
N ARG A 242 2.05 15.22 -4.13
CA ARG A 242 0.70 15.62 -3.71
C ARG A 242 -0.31 15.55 -4.85
N CYS A 243 0.07 16.03 -6.03
CA CYS A 243 -0.77 15.95 -7.22
C CYS A 243 -1.03 14.49 -7.63
N LEU A 244 0.03 13.68 -7.71
CA LEU A 244 -0.09 12.25 -8.04
C LEU A 244 -1.01 11.52 -7.08
N LYS A 245 -0.84 11.71 -5.79
CA LYS A 245 -1.70 11.09 -4.77
C LYS A 245 -3.17 11.47 -4.95
N ARG A 246 -3.46 12.70 -5.37
CA ARG A 246 -4.82 13.15 -5.64
C ARG A 246 -5.42 12.47 -6.87
N TYR A 247 -4.64 12.29 -7.95
CA TYR A 247 -5.06 11.55 -9.13
C TYR A 247 -5.28 10.06 -8.83
N ILE A 248 -4.36 9.43 -8.09
CA ILE A 248 -4.49 8.04 -7.66
C ILE A 248 -5.74 7.85 -6.79
N ALA A 249 -6.02 8.78 -5.88
CA ALA A 249 -7.22 8.72 -5.05
C ALA A 249 -8.50 8.80 -5.88
N ARG A 250 -8.53 9.61 -6.96
CA ARG A 250 -9.66 9.69 -7.89
C ARG A 250 -9.89 8.36 -8.62
N GLU A 251 -8.82 7.77 -9.13
CA GLU A 251 -8.86 6.47 -9.81
C GLU A 251 -9.38 5.36 -8.88
N ILE A 252 -8.83 5.31 -7.65
CA ILE A 252 -9.26 4.36 -6.62
C ILE A 252 -10.73 4.56 -6.23
N TYR A 253 -11.17 5.80 -6.06
CA TYR A 253 -12.57 6.12 -5.75
C TYR A 253 -13.52 5.64 -6.86
N GLY A 254 -13.18 5.91 -8.12
CA GLY A 254 -13.94 5.41 -9.26
C GLY A 254 -14.04 3.87 -9.25
N GLN A 255 -12.92 3.18 -9.00
CA GLN A 255 -12.91 1.72 -9.01
C GLN A 255 -13.62 1.10 -7.79
N LEU A 256 -13.68 1.79 -6.65
CA LEU A 256 -14.40 1.32 -5.46
C LEU A 256 -15.92 1.46 -5.58
N LEU A 257 -16.40 2.55 -6.16
CA LEU A 257 -17.84 2.85 -6.22
C LEU A 257 -18.46 2.55 -7.60
N HIS A 258 -17.67 2.61 -8.65
CA HIS A 258 -18.06 2.35 -10.02
C HIS A 258 -17.04 1.41 -10.68
N PRO A 259 -16.95 0.16 -10.20
CA PRO A 259 -15.92 -0.77 -10.66
C PRO A 259 -16.05 -1.00 -12.18
N GLN A 260 -14.98 -0.68 -12.90
CA GLN A 260 -14.86 -0.98 -14.32
C GLN A 260 -13.90 -2.16 -14.47
N PRO A 261 -14.34 -3.27 -15.08
CA PRO A 261 -13.43 -4.39 -15.34
C PRO A 261 -12.26 -3.90 -16.18
N ALA A 262 -11.08 -4.44 -15.91
CA ALA A 262 -9.97 -4.25 -16.82
C ALA A 262 -10.34 -4.84 -18.17
N PRO A 263 -9.97 -4.20 -19.28
CA PRO A 263 -10.16 -4.80 -20.60
C PRO A 263 -9.55 -6.20 -20.62
N ALA A 264 -10.22 -7.16 -21.24
CA ALA A 264 -9.80 -8.57 -21.29
C ALA A 264 -8.54 -8.73 -22.16
N ALA A 265 -7.40 -8.34 -21.62
CA ALA A 265 -6.12 -8.27 -22.33
C ALA A 265 -5.67 -9.64 -22.91
N GLY A 266 -6.13 -10.74 -22.32
CA GLY A 266 -5.88 -12.10 -22.82
C GLY A 266 -6.52 -12.35 -24.21
N GLU A 267 -7.62 -11.70 -24.52
CA GLU A 267 -8.26 -11.77 -25.85
C GLU A 267 -7.38 -11.16 -26.93
N LEU A 268 -6.69 -10.07 -26.65
CA LEU A 268 -5.78 -9.44 -27.61
C LEU A 268 -4.59 -10.36 -27.95
N ARG A 269 -4.10 -11.12 -26.94
CA ARG A 269 -3.06 -12.13 -27.20
C ARG A 269 -3.55 -13.26 -28.09
N ALA A 270 -4.78 -13.73 -27.86
CA ALA A 270 -5.40 -14.76 -28.69
C ALA A 270 -5.61 -14.27 -30.12
N LEU A 271 -6.15 -13.05 -30.28
CA LEU A 271 -6.37 -12.41 -31.59
C LEU A 271 -5.05 -12.23 -32.37
N ARG A 272 -4.01 -11.66 -31.72
CA ARG A 272 -2.68 -11.52 -32.34
C ARG A 272 -2.12 -12.84 -32.82
N LYS A 273 -2.23 -13.89 -32.02
CA LYS A 273 -1.73 -15.22 -32.37
C LYS A 273 -2.53 -15.84 -33.52
N ALA A 274 -3.84 -15.65 -33.55
CA ALA A 274 -4.71 -16.11 -34.64
C ALA A 274 -4.34 -15.46 -35.98
N GLN A 275 -3.88 -14.21 -35.93
CA GLN A 275 -3.41 -13.46 -37.11
C GLN A 275 -1.93 -13.73 -37.43
N ASN A 276 -1.25 -14.66 -36.75
CA ASN A 276 0.17 -14.98 -36.89
C ASN A 276 1.11 -13.76 -36.72
N ILE A 277 0.70 -12.75 -35.97
CA ILE A 277 1.51 -11.56 -35.71
C ILE A 277 2.46 -11.84 -34.54
N THR A 278 3.74 -11.54 -34.72
CA THR A 278 4.72 -11.66 -33.63
C THR A 278 4.54 -10.55 -32.59
N LEU A 279 4.93 -10.83 -31.35
CA LEU A 279 4.91 -9.81 -30.29
C LEU A 279 5.79 -8.61 -30.64
N GLN A 280 6.93 -8.86 -31.32
CA GLN A 280 7.85 -7.82 -31.76
C GLN A 280 7.18 -6.91 -32.80
N ALA A 281 6.57 -7.48 -33.85
CA ALA A 281 5.90 -6.70 -34.90
C ALA A 281 4.78 -5.82 -34.34
N ALA A 282 3.96 -6.37 -33.40
CA ALA A 282 2.93 -5.59 -32.74
C ALA A 282 3.52 -4.45 -31.87
N ALA A 283 4.60 -4.72 -31.18
CA ALA A 283 5.25 -3.72 -30.33
C ALA A 283 5.89 -2.59 -31.15
N ASP A 284 6.50 -2.91 -32.27
CA ASP A 284 7.09 -1.93 -33.20
C ASP A 284 6.03 -1.05 -33.82
N ALA A 285 4.90 -1.63 -34.28
CA ALA A 285 3.77 -0.89 -34.83
C ALA A 285 3.13 0.08 -33.83
N LEU A 286 3.12 -0.29 -32.56
CA LEU A 286 2.58 0.54 -31.47
C LEU A 286 3.61 1.48 -30.83
N HIS A 287 4.86 1.42 -31.27
CA HIS A 287 5.98 2.17 -30.69
C HIS A 287 6.13 1.96 -29.18
N VAL A 288 6.08 0.68 -28.75
CA VAL A 288 6.27 0.27 -27.37
C VAL A 288 7.29 -0.86 -27.27
N TRP A 289 7.84 -1.09 -26.08
CA TRP A 289 8.72 -2.24 -25.86
C TRP A 289 7.93 -3.55 -25.85
N PRO A 290 8.43 -4.64 -26.47
CA PRO A 290 7.76 -5.95 -26.45
C PRO A 290 7.42 -6.44 -25.05
N ALA A 291 8.29 -6.17 -24.07
CA ALA A 291 8.04 -6.49 -22.67
C ALA A 291 6.80 -5.75 -22.11
N THR A 292 6.54 -4.52 -22.52
CA THR A 292 5.35 -3.74 -22.13
C THR A 292 4.09 -4.38 -22.70
N LEU A 293 4.10 -4.72 -23.98
CA LEU A 293 2.98 -5.37 -24.64
C LEU A 293 2.71 -6.78 -24.08
N SER A 294 3.77 -7.55 -23.83
CA SER A 294 3.68 -8.86 -23.17
C SER A 294 3.05 -8.78 -21.78
N ARG A 295 3.37 -7.76 -21.01
CA ARG A 295 2.79 -7.53 -19.68
C ARG A 295 1.31 -7.17 -19.79
N LEU A 296 0.95 -6.33 -20.75
CA LEU A 296 -0.45 -6.00 -21.03
C LEU A 296 -1.24 -7.25 -21.40
N GLU A 297 -0.77 -8.05 -22.37
CA GLU A 297 -1.41 -9.30 -22.81
C GLU A 297 -1.60 -10.35 -21.71
N ARG A 298 -0.73 -10.34 -20.70
CA ARG A 298 -0.82 -11.23 -19.54
C ARG A 298 -1.61 -10.65 -18.38
N GLY A 299 -2.19 -9.46 -18.54
CA GLY A 299 -2.91 -8.78 -17.47
C GLY A 299 -2.02 -8.33 -16.30
N LEU A 300 -0.68 -8.28 -16.48
CA LEU A 300 0.27 -7.88 -15.43
C LEU A 300 0.39 -6.36 -15.28
N THR A 301 -0.05 -5.61 -16.27
CA THR A 301 -0.14 -4.15 -16.25
C THR A 301 -1.45 -3.72 -16.90
N ARG A 302 -2.14 -2.77 -16.27
CA ARG A 302 -3.30 -2.12 -16.86
C ARG A 302 -2.85 -0.82 -17.53
N ASP A 303 -3.04 -0.72 -18.83
CA ASP A 303 -2.90 0.51 -19.61
C ASP A 303 -4.04 0.56 -20.63
N ASP A 304 -5.13 1.22 -20.24
CA ASP A 304 -6.36 1.27 -21.04
C ASP A 304 -6.14 2.01 -22.37
N VAL A 305 -5.21 2.97 -22.42
CA VAL A 305 -4.88 3.69 -23.67
C VAL A 305 -4.12 2.78 -24.63
N LEU A 306 -3.11 2.08 -24.12
CA LEU A 306 -2.37 1.10 -24.93
C LEU A 306 -3.27 -0.06 -25.36
N TYR A 307 -4.17 -0.53 -24.47
CA TYR A 307 -5.16 -1.55 -24.80
C TYR A 307 -6.02 -1.14 -26.00
N GLN A 308 -6.62 0.05 -25.96
CA GLN A 308 -7.48 0.54 -27.05
C GLN A 308 -6.72 0.71 -28.36
N ARG A 309 -5.49 1.24 -28.28
CA ARG A 309 -4.61 1.35 -29.47
C ARG A 309 -4.28 -0.01 -30.05
N TYR A 310 -3.98 -0.98 -29.19
CA TYR A 310 -3.64 -2.33 -29.61
C TYR A 310 -4.83 -3.08 -30.17
N ALA A 311 -6.00 -3.00 -29.52
CA ALA A 311 -7.24 -3.57 -30.03
C ALA A 311 -7.63 -2.98 -31.38
N GLY A 312 -7.57 -1.66 -31.52
CA GLY A 312 -7.82 -0.97 -32.77
C GLY A 312 -6.88 -1.39 -33.89
N TRP A 313 -5.59 -1.54 -33.59
CA TRP A 313 -4.58 -1.99 -34.55
C TRP A 313 -4.80 -3.46 -34.98
N LEU A 314 -5.08 -4.37 -34.04
CA LEU A 314 -5.39 -5.77 -34.35
C LEU A 314 -6.68 -5.93 -35.17
N ASN A 315 -7.70 -5.11 -34.92
CA ASN A 315 -8.96 -5.16 -35.68
C ASN A 315 -8.83 -4.56 -37.11
N ALA A 316 -7.74 -3.84 -37.38
CA ALA A 316 -7.44 -3.27 -38.71
C ALA A 316 -6.57 -4.20 -39.59
N HIS A 317 -6.08 -5.31 -39.03
CA HIS A 317 -5.27 -6.35 -39.70
C HIS A 317 -6.08 -7.63 -39.81
#